data_9eb7c6cbcff6e0dbefa1672b2caf7393
#
_entry.id   9eb7c6cbcff6e0dbefa1672b2caf7393
#
_cell.length_a   1.000
_cell.length_b   1.000
_cell.length_c   1.000
_cell.angle_alpha   90.00
_cell.angle_beta   90.00
_cell.angle_gamma   90.00
#
_symmetry.space_group_name_H-M   'P 1'
#
loop_
_entity.id
_entity.type
_entity.pdbx_description
1 polymer ?
#
loop_
_entity_poly.entity_id
_entity_poly.type
_entity_poly.pdbx_seq_one_letter_code
_entity_poly.pdbx_strand_id
1 'polypeptide(L)'
;MKDTNDLNSNINKIIILNKNFLLNLYFGDFNMSIEEEQIVMPGDKLGIIEQYLPGEGTYDDNGEIKSSVLGNVKINQKMKVISVESDAKPALLKVGDVVYGQITDIKPQRANVKIDCIKDNARPLALPYMGAIHISQAKKDYLEKLSDAFRIGDIVQAKVVKITGDNVDLGTVDDDCGVLKAMCTRCRDYMHTTKKQNELQCNTCNKKEKRKISKNYVN
;
A
#
# COMPACT_ATOMS: atom_id res chain seq x y z
N MET A 1 11.13 -30.27 -25.32
CA MET A 1 9.76 -30.28 -25.85
C MET A 1 8.81 -29.62 -24.84
N LYS A 2 9.05 -28.34 -24.44
CA LYS A 2 8.15 -27.56 -23.55
C LYS A 2 7.79 -26.18 -24.08
N ASP A 3 8.35 -25.73 -25.19
CA ASP A 3 8.22 -24.33 -25.63
C ASP A 3 7.20 -24.08 -26.77
N THR A 4 6.52 -25.13 -27.23
CA THR A 4 5.54 -25.01 -28.35
C THR A 4 4.11 -24.73 -27.86
N ASN A 5 3.77 -25.01 -26.60
CA ASN A 5 2.42 -24.81 -26.07
C ASN A 5 2.15 -23.36 -25.67
N ASP A 6 3.18 -22.62 -25.22
CA ASP A 6 3.03 -21.20 -24.82
C ASP A 6 2.89 -20.25 -26.02
N LEU A 7 3.55 -20.57 -27.14
CA LEU A 7 3.41 -19.78 -28.36
C LEU A 7 2.01 -19.93 -28.99
N ASN A 8 1.43 -21.15 -28.96
CA ASN A 8 0.07 -21.34 -29.45
C ASN A 8 -1.02 -20.67 -28.60
N SER A 9 -0.83 -20.57 -27.28
CA SER A 9 -1.77 -19.89 -26.43
C SER A 9 -1.77 -18.36 -26.67
N ASN A 10 -0.61 -17.77 -26.93
CA ASN A 10 -0.48 -16.35 -27.25
C ASN A 10 -0.98 -16.00 -28.65
N ILE A 11 -0.76 -16.88 -29.63
CA ILE A 11 -1.28 -16.68 -30.99
C ILE A 11 -2.81 -16.78 -31.02
N ASN A 12 -3.39 -17.72 -30.29
CA ASN A 12 -4.84 -17.81 -30.15
C ASN A 12 -5.47 -16.58 -29.45
N LYS A 13 -4.81 -16.00 -28.43
CA LYS A 13 -5.25 -14.74 -27.82
C LYS A 13 -5.24 -13.58 -28.80
N ILE A 14 -4.20 -13.46 -29.64
CA ILE A 14 -4.09 -12.39 -30.65
C ILE A 14 -5.14 -12.57 -31.76
N ILE A 15 -5.45 -13.82 -32.16
CA ILE A 15 -6.46 -14.12 -33.18
C ILE A 15 -7.88 -13.80 -32.64
N ILE A 16 -8.16 -14.06 -31.39
CA ILE A 16 -9.44 -13.75 -30.73
C ILE A 16 -9.62 -12.22 -30.62
N LEU A 17 -8.57 -11.49 -30.24
CA LEU A 17 -8.59 -10.01 -30.19
C LEU A 17 -8.84 -9.38 -31.57
N ASN A 18 -8.25 -9.90 -32.64
CA ASN A 18 -8.49 -9.40 -34.01
C ASN A 18 -9.88 -9.76 -34.56
N LYS A 19 -10.44 -10.90 -34.18
CA LYS A 19 -11.80 -11.28 -34.60
C LYS A 19 -12.88 -10.40 -33.96
N ASN A 20 -12.72 -10.04 -32.69
CA ASN A 20 -13.66 -9.15 -32.01
C ASN A 20 -13.53 -7.70 -32.51
N PHE A 21 -12.35 -7.24 -32.91
CA PHE A 21 -12.15 -5.93 -33.49
C PHE A 21 -12.80 -5.78 -34.88
N LEU A 22 -12.78 -6.81 -35.72
CA LEU A 22 -13.38 -6.81 -37.05
C LEU A 22 -14.91 -6.97 -37.01
N LEU A 23 -15.45 -7.67 -36.00
CA LEU A 23 -16.90 -7.81 -35.81
C LEU A 23 -17.57 -6.51 -35.35
N ASN A 24 -16.89 -5.68 -34.59
CA ASN A 24 -17.42 -4.39 -34.11
C ASN A 24 -17.50 -3.32 -35.22
N LEU A 25 -16.80 -3.48 -36.35
CA LEU A 25 -16.88 -2.56 -37.51
C LEU A 25 -18.06 -2.83 -38.42
N TYR A 26 -18.73 -3.98 -38.30
CA TYR A 26 -19.80 -4.40 -39.24
C TYR A 26 -21.24 -4.34 -38.71
N PHE A 27 -21.41 -4.27 -37.39
CA PHE A 27 -22.74 -4.24 -36.75
C PHE A 27 -22.82 -3.08 -35.76
N GLY A 28 -23.38 -1.96 -36.23
CA GLY A 28 -23.90 -0.90 -35.37
C GLY A 28 -25.03 -1.46 -34.48
N ASP A 29 -25.05 -1.02 -33.22
CA ASP A 29 -26.09 -1.29 -32.21
C ASP A 29 -26.38 -2.75 -31.88
N PHE A 30 -25.38 -3.42 -31.30
CA PHE A 30 -25.61 -4.70 -30.65
C PHE A 30 -25.48 -4.56 -29.13
N ASN A 31 -26.47 -5.03 -28.40
CA ASN A 31 -26.50 -5.18 -26.95
C ASN A 31 -25.17 -5.81 -26.48
N MET A 32 -24.24 -4.99 -26.02
CA MET A 32 -22.97 -5.47 -25.49
C MET A 32 -23.25 -6.13 -24.12
N SER A 33 -23.43 -7.46 -24.16
CA SER A 33 -23.29 -8.25 -22.94
C SER A 33 -21.82 -8.15 -22.54
N ILE A 34 -21.53 -7.41 -21.48
CA ILE A 34 -20.18 -7.30 -20.91
C ILE A 34 -19.85 -8.66 -20.32
N GLU A 35 -18.79 -9.26 -20.83
CA GLU A 35 -18.24 -10.50 -20.27
C GLU A 35 -17.44 -10.17 -19.00
N GLU A 36 -17.60 -10.97 -17.96
CA GLU A 36 -16.74 -10.91 -16.78
C GLU A 36 -15.29 -11.12 -17.22
N GLU A 37 -14.33 -10.32 -16.66
CA GLU A 37 -12.89 -10.32 -16.97
C GLU A 37 -12.47 -9.62 -18.28
N GLN A 38 -13.36 -8.86 -18.94
CA GLN A 38 -12.95 -8.03 -20.06
C GLN A 38 -12.05 -6.88 -19.59
N ILE A 39 -10.94 -6.64 -20.31
CA ILE A 39 -10.09 -5.45 -20.08
C ILE A 39 -10.74 -4.25 -20.74
N VAL A 40 -10.93 -3.17 -19.98
CA VAL A 40 -11.54 -1.92 -20.41
C VAL A 40 -10.64 -0.72 -20.14
N MET A 41 -10.78 0.31 -20.95
CA MET A 41 -10.07 1.58 -20.84
C MET A 41 -10.95 2.65 -20.18
N PRO A 42 -10.35 3.73 -19.61
CA PRO A 42 -11.13 4.87 -19.14
C PRO A 42 -12.00 5.46 -20.26
N GLY A 43 -13.29 5.64 -19.97
CA GLY A 43 -14.30 6.13 -20.92
C GLY A 43 -15.09 5.04 -21.64
N ASP A 44 -14.67 3.77 -21.59
CA ASP A 44 -15.43 2.68 -22.19
C ASP A 44 -16.77 2.50 -21.47
N LYS A 45 -17.83 2.30 -22.26
CA LYS A 45 -19.19 2.05 -21.77
C LYS A 45 -19.31 0.63 -21.23
N LEU A 46 -19.78 0.51 -19.99
CA LEU A 46 -19.94 -0.74 -19.26
C LEU A 46 -21.40 -1.16 -19.08
N GLY A 47 -22.33 -0.25 -19.16
CA GLY A 47 -23.75 -0.54 -18.94
C GLY A 47 -24.56 0.73 -18.80
N ILE A 48 -25.78 0.55 -18.31
CA ILE A 48 -26.73 1.62 -18.02
C ILE A 48 -27.21 1.54 -16.57
N ILE A 49 -27.50 2.69 -15.96
CA ILE A 49 -27.88 2.77 -14.54
C ILE A 49 -29.21 2.07 -14.22
N GLU A 50 -30.06 1.82 -15.21
CA GLU A 50 -31.30 1.08 -15.04
C GLU A 50 -31.05 -0.43 -14.76
N GLN A 51 -29.93 -0.95 -15.18
CA GLN A 51 -29.57 -2.37 -15.02
C GLN A 51 -28.59 -2.61 -13.87
N TYR A 52 -27.62 -1.69 -13.68
CA TYR A 52 -26.55 -1.83 -12.72
C TYR A 52 -26.26 -0.51 -12.02
N LEU A 53 -25.62 -0.59 -10.85
CA LEU A 53 -25.08 0.56 -10.12
C LEU A 53 -23.58 0.70 -10.40
N PRO A 54 -23.07 1.92 -10.53
CA PRO A 54 -21.65 2.16 -10.66
C PRO A 54 -20.93 1.81 -9.33
N GLY A 55 -19.88 0.99 -9.43
CA GLY A 55 -19.03 0.58 -8.32
C GLY A 55 -17.64 1.22 -8.41
N GLU A 56 -16.68 0.61 -7.70
CA GLU A 56 -15.30 1.10 -7.71
C GLU A 56 -14.68 1.04 -9.12
N GLY A 57 -13.98 2.11 -9.53
CA GLY A 57 -13.38 2.21 -10.86
C GLY A 57 -14.37 2.51 -12.00
N THR A 58 -15.62 2.91 -11.67
CA THR A 58 -16.64 3.31 -12.65
C THR A 58 -17.31 4.62 -12.24
N TYR A 59 -17.98 5.27 -13.17
CA TYR A 59 -18.75 6.49 -12.94
C TYR A 59 -19.99 6.54 -13.84
N ASP A 60 -20.98 7.33 -13.44
CA ASP A 60 -22.17 7.62 -14.23
C ASP A 60 -21.91 8.83 -15.13
N ASP A 61 -22.21 8.68 -16.41
CA ASP A 61 -22.20 9.74 -17.42
C ASP A 61 -23.53 9.73 -18.17
N ASN A 62 -24.49 10.57 -17.72
CA ASN A 62 -25.82 10.73 -18.31
C ASN A 62 -26.61 9.42 -18.44
N GLY A 63 -26.57 8.56 -17.44
CA GLY A 63 -27.26 7.27 -17.43
C GLY A 63 -26.45 6.11 -17.99
N GLU A 64 -25.26 6.36 -18.49
CA GLU A 64 -24.30 5.35 -18.93
C GLU A 64 -23.25 5.13 -17.86
N ILE A 65 -23.00 3.87 -17.47
CA ILE A 65 -21.88 3.52 -16.61
C ILE A 65 -20.64 3.38 -17.47
N LYS A 66 -19.59 4.17 -17.16
CA LYS A 66 -18.32 4.15 -17.85
C LYS A 66 -17.16 3.80 -16.92
N SER A 67 -16.11 3.22 -17.47
CA SER A 67 -14.88 2.98 -16.73
C SER A 67 -14.12 4.27 -16.46
N SER A 68 -13.62 4.45 -15.23
CA SER A 68 -12.71 5.55 -14.86
C SER A 68 -11.24 5.12 -14.85
N VAL A 69 -10.96 3.82 -14.95
CA VAL A 69 -9.61 3.24 -14.86
C VAL A 69 -9.41 2.14 -15.90
N LEU A 70 -8.15 1.87 -16.26
CA LEU A 70 -7.79 0.70 -17.04
C LEU A 70 -7.82 -0.52 -16.11
N GLY A 71 -8.52 -1.59 -16.49
CA GLY A 71 -8.59 -2.79 -15.67
C GLY A 71 -9.58 -3.83 -16.17
N ASN A 72 -9.83 -4.83 -15.33
CA ASN A 72 -10.77 -5.92 -15.60
C ASN A 72 -12.14 -5.60 -15.03
N VAL A 73 -13.19 -5.85 -15.82
CA VAL A 73 -14.58 -5.66 -15.39
C VAL A 73 -14.97 -6.78 -14.43
N LYS A 74 -15.57 -6.41 -13.30
CA LYS A 74 -16.23 -7.33 -12.36
C LYS A 74 -17.68 -6.96 -12.16
N ILE A 75 -18.58 -7.93 -12.34
CA ILE A 75 -20.01 -7.75 -12.21
C ILE A 75 -20.50 -8.54 -10.99
N ASN A 76 -21.02 -7.83 -10.00
CA ASN A 76 -21.71 -8.45 -8.89
C ASN A 76 -23.20 -8.59 -9.22
N GLN A 77 -23.60 -9.76 -9.70
CA GLN A 77 -24.98 -10.06 -10.11
C GLN A 77 -25.98 -9.94 -8.96
N LYS A 78 -25.58 -10.23 -7.72
CA LYS A 78 -26.49 -10.17 -6.54
C LYS A 78 -26.81 -8.73 -6.16
N MET A 79 -25.79 -7.86 -6.20
CA MET A 79 -25.94 -6.44 -5.83
C MET A 79 -26.19 -5.55 -7.04
N LYS A 80 -26.14 -6.11 -8.25
CA LYS A 80 -26.22 -5.38 -9.53
C LYS A 80 -25.24 -4.21 -9.59
N VAL A 81 -23.96 -4.46 -9.24
CA VAL A 81 -22.89 -3.46 -9.26
C VAL A 81 -21.86 -3.86 -10.30
N ILE A 82 -21.47 -2.92 -11.16
CA ILE A 82 -20.33 -3.05 -12.06
C ILE A 82 -19.16 -2.29 -11.46
N SER A 83 -18.01 -2.95 -11.35
CA SER A 83 -16.75 -2.37 -10.91
C SER A 83 -15.62 -2.72 -11.88
N VAL A 84 -14.56 -1.91 -11.90
CA VAL A 84 -13.36 -2.18 -12.68
C VAL A 84 -12.18 -2.29 -11.72
N GLU A 85 -11.57 -3.45 -11.66
CA GLU A 85 -10.35 -3.67 -10.90
C GLU A 85 -9.14 -3.35 -11.78
N SER A 86 -8.36 -2.37 -11.33
CA SER A 86 -7.11 -1.99 -11.98
C SER A 86 -5.92 -2.58 -11.23
N ASP A 87 -5.05 -3.28 -11.95
CA ASP A 87 -3.76 -3.72 -11.40
C ASP A 87 -2.79 -2.55 -11.17
N ALA A 88 -3.11 -1.39 -11.77
CA ALA A 88 -2.29 -0.18 -11.71
C ALA A 88 -2.72 0.81 -10.60
N LYS A 89 -3.60 0.41 -9.66
CA LYS A 89 -3.99 1.30 -8.56
C LYS A 89 -2.79 1.74 -7.74
N PRO A 90 -2.65 3.05 -7.48
CA PRO A 90 -1.62 3.53 -6.56
C PRO A 90 -1.84 2.94 -5.17
N ALA A 91 -0.75 2.71 -4.45
CA ALA A 91 -0.82 2.25 -3.07
C ALA A 91 -1.40 3.35 -2.18
N LEU A 92 -2.60 3.14 -1.67
CA LEU A 92 -3.25 4.01 -0.69
C LEU A 92 -3.16 3.37 0.68
N LEU A 93 -2.88 4.19 1.67
CA LEU A 93 -2.74 3.76 3.06
C LEU A 93 -4.11 3.42 3.65
N LYS A 94 -4.21 2.28 4.37
CA LYS A 94 -5.41 1.83 5.06
C LYS A 94 -5.13 1.60 6.54
N VAL A 95 -6.16 1.71 7.36
CA VAL A 95 -6.08 1.33 8.78
C VAL A 95 -5.77 -0.17 8.88
N GLY A 96 -4.79 -0.50 9.70
CA GLY A 96 -4.29 -1.86 9.87
C GLY A 96 -3.04 -2.19 9.05
N ASP A 97 -2.69 -1.38 8.04
CA ASP A 97 -1.47 -1.59 7.26
C ASP A 97 -0.22 -1.45 8.14
N VAL A 98 0.79 -2.23 7.82
CA VAL A 98 2.13 -2.10 8.41
C VAL A 98 2.97 -1.28 7.44
N VAL A 99 3.60 -0.23 7.96
CA VAL A 99 4.37 0.73 7.18
C VAL A 99 5.82 0.83 7.65
N TYR A 100 6.68 1.20 6.73
CA TYR A 100 8.05 1.59 7.00
C TYR A 100 8.19 3.10 6.83
N GLY A 101 8.92 3.72 7.75
CA GLY A 101 9.13 5.16 7.70
C GLY A 101 10.33 5.58 8.53
N GLN A 102 10.68 6.85 8.41
CA GLN A 102 11.79 7.47 9.12
C GLN A 102 11.29 8.47 10.16
N ILE A 103 11.85 8.42 11.37
CA ILE A 103 11.59 9.43 12.40
C ILE A 103 12.22 10.77 11.97
N THR A 104 11.36 11.78 11.81
CA THR A 104 11.80 13.13 11.40
C THR A 104 11.91 14.09 12.56
N ASP A 105 11.03 13.96 13.57
CA ASP A 105 10.99 14.83 14.73
C ASP A 105 10.44 14.09 15.96
N ILE A 106 10.88 14.49 17.15
CA ILE A 106 10.44 13.89 18.42
C ILE A 106 10.07 15.01 19.39
N LYS A 107 8.77 15.06 19.74
CA LYS A 107 8.20 15.88 20.77
C LYS A 107 7.96 15.06 22.05
N PRO A 108 7.69 15.65 23.21
CA PRO A 108 7.52 14.91 24.46
C PRO A 108 6.50 13.76 24.39
N GLN A 109 5.38 13.96 23.70
CA GLN A 109 4.29 12.99 23.61
C GLN A 109 4.08 12.38 22.22
N ARG A 110 4.78 12.87 21.19
CA ARG A 110 4.54 12.50 19.80
C ARG A 110 5.85 12.44 19.00
N ALA A 111 6.08 11.35 18.30
CA ALA A 111 7.17 11.21 17.32
C ALA A 111 6.59 11.27 15.92
N ASN A 112 7.08 12.19 15.09
CA ASN A 112 6.66 12.33 13.70
C ASN A 112 7.48 11.38 12.83
N VAL A 113 6.77 10.70 11.92
CA VAL A 113 7.31 9.69 11.03
C VAL A 113 6.95 10.06 9.59
N LYS A 114 7.93 10.17 8.73
CA LYS A 114 7.70 10.19 7.28
C LYS A 114 7.52 8.76 6.81
N ILE A 115 6.35 8.44 6.28
CA ILE A 115 6.04 7.10 5.77
C ILE A 115 6.58 6.98 4.35
N ASP A 116 7.42 5.98 4.10
CA ASP A 116 8.05 5.78 2.80
C ASP A 116 7.34 4.68 1.98
N CYS A 117 6.95 3.56 2.61
CA CYS A 117 6.27 2.46 1.94
C CYS A 117 5.41 1.62 2.88
N ILE A 118 4.49 0.86 2.30
CA ILE A 118 3.69 -0.17 2.97
C ILE A 118 4.45 -1.49 2.90
N LYS A 119 4.47 -2.23 4.01
CA LYS A 119 5.03 -3.58 4.03
C LYS A 119 4.34 -4.47 3.00
N ASP A 120 5.13 -5.34 2.35
CA ASP A 120 4.66 -6.30 1.35
C ASP A 120 4.00 -5.68 0.10
N ASN A 121 4.16 -4.36 -0.10
CA ASN A 121 3.71 -3.68 -1.31
C ASN A 121 4.93 -3.19 -2.10
N ALA A 122 5.11 -3.72 -3.31
CA ALA A 122 6.22 -3.33 -4.19
C ALA A 122 6.05 -1.93 -4.79
N ARG A 123 4.85 -1.34 -4.70
CA ARG A 123 4.56 -0.02 -5.27
C ARG A 123 4.79 1.08 -4.27
N PRO A 124 5.36 2.22 -4.69
CA PRO A 124 5.46 3.40 -3.84
C PRO A 124 4.07 3.93 -3.47
N LEU A 125 4.00 4.62 -2.35
CA LEU A 125 2.79 5.34 -1.95
C LEU A 125 2.43 6.42 -2.98
N ALA A 126 1.13 6.57 -3.25
CA ALA A 126 0.62 7.60 -4.16
C ALA A 126 0.92 9.02 -3.68
N LEU A 127 0.93 9.22 -2.37
CA LEU A 127 1.16 10.51 -1.72
C LEU A 127 2.17 10.33 -0.58
N PRO A 128 2.98 11.36 -0.27
CA PRO A 128 3.82 11.35 0.91
C PRO A 128 2.94 11.51 2.16
N TYR A 129 2.87 10.47 2.99
CA TYR A 129 2.13 10.53 4.24
C TYR A 129 3.06 10.89 5.40
N MET A 130 2.54 11.75 6.29
CA MET A 130 3.18 12.03 7.57
C MET A 130 2.37 11.36 8.67
N GLY A 131 3.03 10.45 9.38
CA GLY A 131 2.45 9.77 10.52
C GLY A 131 2.98 10.30 11.85
N ALA A 132 2.30 9.96 12.94
CA ALA A 132 2.76 10.27 14.27
C ALA A 132 2.53 9.08 15.21
N ILE A 133 3.55 8.76 16.01
CA ILE A 133 3.46 7.76 17.07
C ILE A 133 3.24 8.52 18.39
N HIS A 134 2.07 8.33 19.01
CA HIS A 134 1.82 8.84 20.34
C HIS A 134 2.54 7.98 21.39
N ILE A 135 2.96 8.58 22.51
CA ILE A 135 3.71 7.89 23.59
C ILE A 135 2.98 6.66 24.12
N SER A 136 1.65 6.69 24.21
CA SER A 136 0.83 5.54 24.64
C SER A 136 0.78 4.41 23.63
N GLN A 137 1.13 4.66 22.35
CA GLN A 137 1.17 3.70 21.25
C GLN A 137 2.60 3.26 20.89
N ALA A 138 3.59 3.70 21.66
CA ALA A 138 5.00 3.39 21.42
C ALA A 138 5.41 2.03 21.94
N LYS A 139 4.97 1.65 23.16
CA LYS A 139 5.34 0.40 23.84
C LYS A 139 4.20 -0.06 24.75
N LYS A 140 4.16 -1.38 25.09
CA LYS A 140 3.21 -1.95 26.07
C LYS A 140 3.47 -1.43 27.49
N ASP A 141 4.76 -1.32 27.84
CA ASP A 141 5.16 -0.85 29.17
C ASP A 141 5.13 0.68 29.21
N TYR A 142 5.05 1.21 30.43
CA TYR A 142 5.13 2.66 30.65
C TYR A 142 6.44 3.23 30.10
N LEU A 143 6.31 4.27 29.29
CA LEU A 143 7.42 5.01 28.70
C LEU A 143 7.38 6.46 29.21
N GLU A 144 8.42 6.90 29.88
CA GLU A 144 8.49 8.26 30.41
C GLU A 144 8.71 9.29 29.31
N LYS A 145 9.60 8.95 28.36
CA LYS A 145 9.97 9.84 27.25
C LYS A 145 10.07 9.06 25.94
N LEU A 146 9.49 9.57 24.88
CA LEU A 146 9.63 8.98 23.54
C LEU A 146 11.09 8.90 23.08
N SER A 147 11.93 9.79 23.56
CA SER A 147 13.37 9.77 23.28
C SER A 147 14.08 8.52 23.80
N ASP A 148 13.49 7.75 24.72
CA ASP A 148 14.07 6.49 25.18
C ASP A 148 13.73 5.30 24.27
N ALA A 149 12.73 5.48 23.41
CA ALA A 149 12.29 4.47 22.44
C ALA A 149 12.79 4.75 21.03
N PHE A 150 12.88 6.02 20.63
CA PHE A 150 13.19 6.44 19.27
C PHE A 150 14.19 7.59 19.25
N ARG A 151 14.87 7.78 18.13
CA ARG A 151 15.69 8.96 17.81
C ARG A 151 15.38 9.44 16.39
N ILE A 152 15.67 10.71 16.14
CA ILE A 152 15.57 11.30 14.81
C ILE A 152 16.53 10.57 13.88
N GLY A 153 16.02 10.16 12.72
CA GLY A 153 16.77 9.40 11.72
C GLY A 153 16.60 7.88 11.82
N ASP A 154 16.01 7.35 12.90
CA ASP A 154 15.73 5.91 13.01
C ASP A 154 14.70 5.48 11.97
N ILE A 155 14.92 4.33 11.34
CA ILE A 155 13.94 3.68 10.46
C ILE A 155 13.08 2.76 11.31
N VAL A 156 11.76 2.93 11.20
CA VAL A 156 10.78 2.23 12.04
C VAL A 156 9.78 1.46 11.21
N GLN A 157 9.33 0.35 11.76
CA GLN A 157 8.14 -0.39 11.35
C GLN A 157 7.01 -0.04 12.31
N ALA A 158 5.89 0.42 11.77
CA ALA A 158 4.74 0.81 12.56
C ALA A 158 3.44 0.34 11.90
N LYS A 159 2.40 0.17 12.69
CA LYS A 159 1.06 -0.19 12.22
C LYS A 159 0.18 1.05 12.19
N VAL A 160 -0.60 1.22 11.13
CA VAL A 160 -1.58 2.30 11.02
C VAL A 160 -2.75 2.01 11.94
N VAL A 161 -2.94 2.85 12.94
CA VAL A 161 -4.03 2.73 13.92
C VAL A 161 -5.26 3.50 13.46
N LYS A 162 -5.06 4.72 12.95
CA LYS A 162 -6.13 5.60 12.52
C LYS A 162 -5.64 6.55 11.44
N ILE A 163 -6.54 6.90 10.51
CA ILE A 163 -6.31 7.92 9.50
C ILE A 163 -7.40 8.97 9.66
N THR A 164 -7.02 10.24 9.78
CA THR A 164 -7.93 11.36 9.93
C THR A 164 -7.49 12.49 8.99
N GLY A 165 -8.09 12.55 7.80
CA GLY A 165 -7.62 13.41 6.73
C GLY A 165 -6.17 13.06 6.36
N ASP A 166 -5.28 14.05 6.41
CA ASP A 166 -3.85 13.89 6.11
C ASP A 166 -3.02 13.36 7.29
N ASN A 167 -3.63 13.24 8.48
CA ASN A 167 -2.93 12.78 9.68
C ASN A 167 -3.09 11.26 9.84
N VAL A 168 -1.98 10.58 10.03
CA VAL A 168 -1.91 9.13 10.24
C VAL A 168 -1.39 8.84 11.64
N ASP A 169 -2.22 8.24 12.50
CA ASP A 169 -1.78 7.77 13.80
C ASP A 169 -1.18 6.38 13.67
N LEU A 170 0.05 6.24 14.16
CA LEU A 170 0.84 5.02 14.09
C LEU A 170 1.03 4.40 15.47
N GLY A 171 1.06 3.07 15.53
CA GLY A 171 1.36 2.31 16.72
C GLY A 171 2.56 1.39 16.52
N THR A 172 3.39 1.28 17.56
CA THR A 172 4.53 0.36 17.62
C THR A 172 4.47 -0.57 18.83
N VAL A 173 3.26 -0.81 19.36
CA VAL A 173 3.03 -1.64 20.55
C VAL A 173 3.39 -3.10 20.29
N ASP A 174 3.12 -3.60 19.07
CA ASP A 174 3.41 -4.97 18.67
C ASP A 174 4.93 -5.23 18.67
N ASP A 175 5.32 -6.48 18.96
CA ASP A 175 6.73 -6.87 19.05
C ASP A 175 7.47 -6.79 17.71
N ASP A 176 6.74 -6.98 16.61
CA ASP A 176 7.27 -6.86 15.24
C ASP A 176 7.42 -5.40 14.81
N CYS A 177 6.72 -4.48 15.48
CA CYS A 177 6.81 -3.05 15.25
C CYS A 177 7.88 -2.42 16.16
N GLY A 178 8.54 -1.37 15.68
CA GLY A 178 9.62 -0.68 16.38
C GLY A 178 10.72 -0.27 15.43
N VAL A 179 11.91 0.02 15.98
CA VAL A 179 13.08 0.42 15.20
C VAL A 179 13.62 -0.78 14.44
N LEU A 180 13.74 -0.65 13.12
CA LEU A 180 14.35 -1.63 12.22
C LEU A 180 15.83 -1.38 11.99
N LYS A 181 16.21 -0.10 11.95
CA LYS A 181 17.59 0.32 11.80
C LYS A 181 17.79 1.65 12.52
N ALA A 182 18.71 1.66 13.47
CA ALA A 182 19.00 2.85 14.27
C ALA A 182 20.28 3.54 13.80
N MET A 183 20.26 4.86 13.88
CA MET A 183 21.42 5.69 13.60
C MET A 183 22.02 6.21 14.92
N CYS A 184 23.33 6.12 15.05
CA CYS A 184 24.05 6.64 16.21
C CYS A 184 23.89 8.16 16.32
N THR A 185 23.53 8.66 17.49
CA THR A 185 23.37 10.11 17.71
C THR A 185 24.68 10.90 17.70
N ARG A 186 25.83 10.22 17.80
CA ARG A 186 27.16 10.85 17.83
C ARG A 186 27.83 10.90 16.46
N CYS A 187 28.02 9.73 15.82
CA CYS A 187 28.75 9.60 14.54
C CYS A 187 27.86 9.33 13.34
N ARG A 188 26.55 9.15 13.55
CA ARG A 188 25.53 8.86 12.54
C ARG A 188 25.74 7.56 11.76
N ASP A 189 26.61 6.68 12.24
CA ASP A 189 26.74 5.33 11.71
C ASP A 189 25.63 4.42 12.21
N TYR A 190 25.38 3.31 11.52
CA TYR A 190 24.36 2.37 11.93
C TYR A 190 24.76 1.61 13.19
N MET A 191 23.78 1.34 14.03
CA MET A 191 23.96 0.65 15.29
C MET A 191 23.60 -0.83 15.15
N HIS A 192 24.24 -1.67 15.95
CA HIS A 192 24.02 -3.12 15.98
C HIS A 192 23.42 -3.55 17.33
N THR A 193 22.68 -4.64 17.31
CA THR A 193 22.08 -5.21 18.52
C THR A 193 23.14 -5.76 19.45
N THR A 194 22.94 -5.59 20.75
CA THR A 194 23.76 -6.21 21.80
C THR A 194 23.07 -7.44 22.36
N LYS A 195 23.74 -8.16 23.29
CA LYS A 195 23.12 -9.27 24.02
C LYS A 195 21.99 -8.83 24.96
N LYS A 196 21.91 -7.53 25.26
CA LYS A 196 20.87 -6.97 26.12
C LYS A 196 19.66 -6.53 25.28
N GLN A 197 18.50 -6.84 25.77
CA GLN A 197 17.24 -6.44 25.13
C GLN A 197 17.13 -4.91 25.06
N ASN A 198 16.70 -4.39 23.89
CA ASN A 198 16.50 -2.96 23.64
C ASN A 198 17.77 -2.08 23.78
N GLU A 199 18.97 -2.67 23.75
CA GLU A 199 20.24 -1.95 23.74
C GLU A 199 20.97 -2.16 22.42
N LEU A 200 21.41 -1.06 21.81
CA LEU A 200 22.18 -1.02 20.58
C LEU A 200 23.56 -0.44 20.86
N GLN A 201 24.56 -0.88 20.13
CA GLN A 201 25.94 -0.38 20.19
C GLN A 201 26.40 0.05 18.81
N CYS A 202 27.05 1.21 18.74
CA CYS A 202 27.71 1.68 17.54
C CYS A 202 29.10 1.07 17.42
N ASN A 203 29.44 0.51 16.25
CA ASN A 203 30.76 -0.09 16.03
C ASN A 203 31.88 0.97 15.90
N THR A 204 31.54 2.17 15.37
CA THR A 204 32.52 3.23 15.14
C THR A 204 32.93 3.98 16.39
N CYS A 205 31.96 4.34 17.26
CA CYS A 205 32.26 5.15 18.45
C CYS A 205 31.97 4.42 19.77
N ASN A 206 31.60 3.14 19.74
CA ASN A 206 31.30 2.29 20.87
C ASN A 206 30.17 2.82 21.80
N LYS A 207 29.43 3.84 21.37
CA LYS A 207 28.32 4.39 22.12
C LYS A 207 27.18 3.39 22.22
N LYS A 208 26.61 3.23 23.42
CA LYS A 208 25.43 2.40 23.66
C LYS A 208 24.21 3.28 23.81
N GLU A 209 23.13 2.89 23.18
CA GLU A 209 21.85 3.61 23.23
C GLU A 209 20.69 2.62 23.34
N LYS A 210 19.62 3.05 24.03
CA LYS A 210 18.38 2.28 24.11
C LYS A 210 17.42 2.68 23.00
N ARG A 211 16.72 1.68 22.46
CA ARG A 211 15.63 1.84 21.48
C ARG A 211 14.55 0.80 21.71
N LYS A 212 13.35 1.08 21.25
CA LYS A 212 12.31 0.04 21.09
C LYS A 212 12.60 -0.71 19.80
N ILE A 213 13.34 -1.80 19.91
CA ILE A 213 13.82 -2.60 18.77
C ILE A 213 12.69 -3.52 18.28
N SER A 214 12.49 -3.59 16.96
CA SER A 214 11.62 -4.59 16.33
C SER A 214 12.31 -5.96 16.33
N LYS A 215 11.53 -7.05 16.33
CA LYS A 215 12.07 -8.40 16.08
C LYS A 215 12.79 -8.52 14.73
N ASN A 216 12.41 -7.68 13.77
CA ASN A 216 12.94 -7.65 12.41
C ASN A 216 14.12 -6.67 12.25
N TYR A 217 14.83 -6.36 13.35
CA TYR A 217 15.95 -5.42 13.29
C TYR A 217 17.05 -5.91 12.34
N VAL A 218 17.53 -5.00 11.49
CA VAL A 218 18.59 -5.28 10.52
C VAL A 218 19.94 -4.82 11.09
N ASN A 219 20.81 -5.77 11.40
CA ASN A 219 22.17 -5.50 11.90
C ASN A 219 23.11 -4.99 10.82
#